data_cb1e6b090cac72ce64759fa6885138f4
#
_entry.id   cb1e6b090cac72ce64759fa6885138f4
#
_cell.length_a   1.000
_cell.length_b   1.000
_cell.length_c   1.000
_cell.angle_alpha   90.00
_cell.angle_beta   90.00
_cell.angle_gamma   90.00
#
_symmetry.space_group_name_H-M   'P 1'
#
loop_
_entity.id
_entity.type
_entity.pdbx_description
1 polymer ?
#
loop_
_entity_poly.entity_id
_entity_poly.type
_entity_poly.pdbx_seq_one_letter_code
_entity_poly.pdbx_strand_id
1 'polypeptide(L)'
;GSRGLGDVYKRQVSEWMEQGYSREEAREKAGHQVAVPGTSEHQLGLAVDIVDVNYQLLDTNQENTAVQKWLLKNSWRYGFILRYPTDQTDVTGIVYEPWHYRYVGKEYAQDIYKKGLCLEQYLEQWGK
;
A
#
# COMPACT_ATOMS: atom_id res chain seq x y z
N GLY A 1 9.37 -17.46 3.16
CA GLY A 1 8.83 -16.72 2.14
C GLY A 1 8.20 -15.43 2.53
N SER A 2 8.41 -14.48 1.69
CA SER A 2 7.75 -13.21 1.86
C SER A 2 6.24 -13.38 1.71
N ARG A 3 5.49 -12.95 2.69
CA ARG A 3 4.05 -12.89 2.58
C ARG A 3 3.70 -11.62 1.82
N GLY A 4 3.59 -11.75 0.51
CA GLY A 4 3.17 -10.65 -0.30
C GLY A 4 1.72 -10.29 -0.06
N LEU A 5 1.34 -9.15 -0.61
CA LEU A 5 -0.02 -8.63 -0.54
C LEU A 5 -1.05 -9.68 -1.01
N GLY A 6 -0.73 -10.43 -2.08
CA GLY A 6 -1.64 -11.43 -2.64
C GLY A 6 -1.96 -12.54 -1.67
N ASP A 7 -0.97 -13.02 -0.91
CA ASP A 7 -1.17 -14.10 0.05
C ASP A 7 -2.05 -13.63 1.23
N VAL A 8 -1.80 -12.43 1.72
CA VAL A 8 -2.60 -11.83 2.79
C VAL A 8 -4.05 -11.66 2.34
N TYR A 9 -4.23 -11.11 1.14
CA TYR A 9 -5.57 -10.90 0.58
C TYR A 9 -6.35 -12.21 0.43
N LYS A 10 -5.71 -13.23 -0.17
CA LYS A 10 -6.36 -14.54 -0.38
C LYS A 10 -6.77 -15.19 0.94
N ARG A 11 -5.91 -15.12 1.93
CA ARG A 11 -6.21 -15.67 3.25
C ARG A 11 -7.40 -14.95 3.88
N GLN A 12 -7.45 -13.64 3.79
CA GLN A 12 -8.55 -12.85 4.34
C GLN A 12 -9.86 -13.12 3.62
N VAL A 13 -9.84 -13.29 2.30
CA VAL A 13 -11.03 -13.70 1.56
C VAL A 13 -11.57 -15.03 2.09
N SER A 14 -10.69 -16.01 2.27
CA SER A 14 -11.09 -17.32 2.80
C SER A 14 -11.70 -17.19 4.20
N GLU A 15 -11.10 -16.39 5.07
CA GLU A 15 -11.61 -16.18 6.44
C GLU A 15 -13.02 -15.57 6.44
N TRP A 16 -13.27 -14.60 5.58
CA TRP A 16 -14.60 -14.00 5.47
C TRP A 16 -15.62 -14.98 4.92
N MET A 17 -15.23 -15.80 3.94
CA MET A 17 -16.13 -16.83 3.41
C MET A 17 -16.48 -17.88 4.45
N GLU A 18 -15.54 -18.24 5.33
CA GLU A 18 -15.80 -19.15 6.46
C GLU A 18 -16.85 -18.60 7.43
N GLN A 19 -16.97 -17.28 7.50
CA GLN A 19 -17.96 -16.62 8.33
C GLN A 19 -19.34 -16.51 7.66
N GLY A 20 -19.49 -17.03 6.44
CA GLY A 20 -20.77 -17.07 5.74
C GLY A 20 -20.97 -16.02 4.67
N TYR A 21 -19.97 -15.18 4.42
CA TYR A 21 -20.07 -14.18 3.36
C TYR A 21 -19.85 -14.81 1.99
N SER A 22 -20.52 -14.26 0.97
CA SER A 22 -20.29 -14.66 -0.41
C SER A 22 -18.87 -14.32 -0.83
N ARG A 23 -18.38 -14.93 -1.92
CA ARG A 23 -17.06 -14.61 -2.44
C ARG A 23 -16.91 -13.12 -2.77
N GLU A 24 -17.93 -12.54 -3.38
CA GLU A 24 -17.92 -11.12 -3.73
C GLU A 24 -17.83 -10.23 -2.49
N GLU A 25 -18.66 -10.50 -1.49
CA GLU A 25 -18.63 -9.78 -0.22
C GLU A 25 -17.31 -9.98 0.51
N ALA A 26 -16.80 -11.20 0.51
CA ALA A 26 -15.53 -11.52 1.14
C ALA A 26 -14.37 -10.78 0.48
N ARG A 27 -14.36 -10.66 -0.84
CA ARG A 27 -13.34 -9.91 -1.58
C ARG A 27 -13.37 -8.43 -1.24
N GLU A 28 -14.57 -7.86 -1.15
CA GLU A 28 -14.74 -6.46 -0.79
C GLU A 28 -14.21 -6.19 0.61
N LYS A 29 -14.60 -7.02 1.58
CA LYS A 29 -14.16 -6.90 2.96
C LYS A 29 -12.65 -7.11 3.10
N ALA A 30 -12.10 -8.11 2.43
CA ALA A 30 -10.67 -8.39 2.45
C ALA A 30 -9.88 -7.26 1.81
N GLY A 31 -10.37 -6.71 0.70
CA GLY A 31 -9.74 -5.57 0.05
C GLY A 31 -9.68 -4.35 0.95
N HIS A 32 -10.79 -4.05 1.61
CA HIS A 32 -10.84 -2.95 2.57
C HIS A 32 -9.88 -3.19 3.75
N GLN A 33 -9.85 -4.39 4.28
CA GLN A 33 -8.99 -4.77 5.42
C GLN A 33 -7.51 -4.65 5.05
N VAL A 34 -7.13 -5.11 3.86
CA VAL A 34 -5.75 -5.02 3.37
C VAL A 34 -5.34 -3.58 3.11
N ALA A 35 -6.29 -2.74 2.71
CA ALA A 35 -6.05 -1.35 2.40
C ALA A 35 -6.26 -0.39 3.58
N VAL A 36 -6.58 -0.92 4.79
CA VAL A 36 -6.78 -0.07 5.98
C VAL A 36 -5.54 0.81 6.21
N PRO A 37 -5.73 2.13 6.28
CA PRO A 37 -4.61 3.04 6.50
C PRO A 37 -4.15 3.09 7.96
N GLY A 38 -2.96 3.67 8.17
CA GLY A 38 -2.49 4.03 9.50
C GLY A 38 -1.82 2.92 10.26
N THR A 39 -2.11 2.84 11.56
CA THR A 39 -1.39 2.00 12.51
C THR A 39 -1.45 0.51 12.22
N SER A 40 -2.52 0.04 11.56
CA SER A 40 -2.66 -1.39 11.22
C SER A 40 -1.53 -1.88 10.31
N GLU A 41 -1.11 -1.08 9.34
CA GLU A 41 -0.01 -1.44 8.44
C GLU A 41 1.31 -1.55 9.19
N HIS A 42 1.58 -0.60 10.09
CA HIS A 42 2.78 -0.63 10.91
C HIS A 42 2.78 -1.79 11.89
N GLN A 43 1.64 -2.08 12.51
CA GLN A 43 1.49 -3.20 13.45
C GLN A 43 1.74 -4.54 12.78
N LEU A 44 1.38 -4.67 11.51
CA LEU A 44 1.60 -5.91 10.75
C LEU A 44 3.02 -6.00 10.16
N GLY A 45 3.84 -4.96 10.35
CA GLY A 45 5.19 -4.91 9.78
C GLY A 45 5.20 -4.73 8.26
N LEU A 46 4.12 -4.20 7.70
CA LEU A 46 3.99 -4.01 6.24
C LEU A 46 4.37 -2.61 5.79
N ALA A 47 4.51 -1.66 6.71
CA ALA A 47 4.79 -0.28 6.37
C ALA A 47 5.98 0.28 7.13
N VAL A 48 6.67 1.21 6.49
CA VAL A 48 7.77 1.96 7.09
C VAL A 48 7.63 3.43 6.73
N ASP A 49 8.04 4.30 7.65
CA ASP A 49 8.21 5.72 7.37
C ASP A 49 9.68 5.97 7.09
N ILE A 50 9.99 6.54 5.95
CA ILE A 50 11.37 6.79 5.52
C ILE A 50 11.56 8.30 5.36
N VAL A 51 12.58 8.83 6.02
CA VAL A 51 12.92 10.24 5.92
C VAL A 51 14.41 10.40 5.56
N ASP A 52 14.73 11.55 5.02
CA ASP A 52 16.14 11.91 4.75
C ASP A 52 16.84 12.23 6.06
N VAL A 53 18.08 11.78 6.21
CA VAL A 53 18.87 12.04 7.42
C VAL A 53 19.04 13.55 7.68
N ASN A 54 19.02 14.34 6.63
CA ASN A 54 19.16 15.79 6.70
C ASN A 54 17.83 16.55 6.85
N TYR A 55 16.71 15.84 6.77
CA TYR A 55 15.39 16.43 6.92
C TYR A 55 14.45 15.36 7.48
N GLN A 56 14.20 15.41 8.77
CA GLN A 56 13.48 14.32 9.46
C GLN A 56 12.04 14.66 9.83
N LEU A 57 11.53 15.81 9.39
CA LEU A 57 10.15 16.18 9.64
C LEU A 57 9.19 15.42 8.71
N LEU A 58 8.07 14.98 9.28
CA LEU A 58 7.03 14.29 8.51
C LEU A 58 6.06 15.33 7.94
N ASP A 59 6.51 16.01 6.90
CA ASP A 59 5.70 16.96 6.16
C ASP A 59 5.93 16.83 4.65
N THR A 60 5.19 17.58 3.86
CA THR A 60 5.25 17.46 2.40
C THR A 60 6.59 17.90 1.80
N ASN A 61 7.41 18.63 2.55
CA ASN A 61 8.75 18.99 2.09
C ASN A 61 9.67 17.78 1.94
N GLN A 62 9.31 16.63 2.51
CA GLN A 62 10.00 15.37 2.26
C GLN A 62 10.14 15.09 0.77
N GLU A 63 9.16 15.45 -0.04
CA GLU A 63 9.19 15.19 -1.49
C GLU A 63 10.39 15.81 -2.19
N ASN A 64 10.99 16.84 -1.59
CA ASN A 64 12.13 17.54 -2.16
C ASN A 64 13.47 16.92 -1.77
N THR A 65 13.48 15.95 -0.86
CA THR A 65 14.71 15.32 -0.42
C THR A 65 15.24 14.34 -1.47
N ALA A 66 16.56 14.14 -1.47
CA ALA A 66 17.20 13.19 -2.39
C ALA A 66 16.70 11.77 -2.15
N VAL A 67 16.48 11.39 -0.91
CA VAL A 67 15.99 10.05 -0.53
C VAL A 67 14.61 9.81 -1.13
N GLN A 68 13.68 10.75 -0.97
CA GLN A 68 12.32 10.56 -1.49
C GLN A 68 12.28 10.55 -3.02
N LYS A 69 13.08 11.35 -3.66
CA LYS A 69 13.19 11.33 -5.13
C LYS A 69 13.70 9.98 -5.63
N TRP A 70 14.66 9.41 -4.93
CA TRP A 70 15.18 8.09 -5.26
C TRP A 70 14.12 7.00 -5.03
N LEU A 71 13.43 7.05 -3.90
CA LEU A 71 12.40 6.07 -3.56
C LEU A 71 11.23 6.07 -4.54
N LEU A 72 10.80 7.24 -5.00
CA LEU A 72 9.73 7.32 -5.99
C LEU A 72 10.05 6.54 -7.26
N LYS A 73 11.31 6.49 -7.65
CA LYS A 73 11.75 5.80 -8.86
C LYS A 73 12.12 4.35 -8.64
N ASN A 74 12.48 3.97 -7.43
CA ASN A 74 13.15 2.69 -7.19
C ASN A 74 12.50 1.80 -6.14
N SER A 75 11.59 2.31 -5.30
CA SER A 75 11.02 1.53 -4.20
C SER A 75 10.34 0.25 -4.67
N TRP A 76 9.69 0.29 -5.83
CA TRP A 76 9.01 -0.86 -6.41
C TRP A 76 9.94 -2.05 -6.67
N ARG A 77 11.22 -1.79 -6.93
CA ARG A 77 12.22 -2.83 -7.16
C ARG A 77 12.45 -3.69 -5.91
N TYR A 78 12.12 -3.14 -4.76
CA TYR A 78 12.28 -3.80 -3.46
C TYR A 78 10.94 -4.25 -2.87
N GLY A 79 9.85 -4.12 -3.63
CA GLY A 79 8.53 -4.55 -3.21
C GLY A 79 7.71 -3.51 -2.47
N PHE A 80 8.14 -2.25 -2.49
CA PHE A 80 7.47 -1.16 -1.78
C PHE A 80 6.77 -0.20 -2.73
N ILE A 81 5.67 0.38 -2.27
CA ILE A 81 4.97 1.44 -2.97
C ILE A 81 4.81 2.65 -2.05
N LEU A 82 4.70 3.83 -2.66
CA LEU A 82 4.26 5.02 -1.94
C LEU A 82 2.77 4.83 -1.65
N ARG A 83 2.43 4.71 -0.37
CA ARG A 83 1.07 4.28 0.03
C ARG A 83 0.01 5.35 -0.21
N TYR A 84 0.34 6.61 0.06
CA TYR A 84 -0.61 7.73 -0.02
C TYR A 84 -0.08 8.82 -0.96
N PRO A 85 -0.17 8.57 -2.28
CA PRO A 85 0.37 9.52 -3.25
C PRO A 85 -0.46 10.79 -3.35
N THR A 86 0.13 11.82 -3.93
CA THR A 86 -0.56 13.07 -4.21
C THR A 86 -1.74 12.82 -5.15
N ASP A 87 -2.76 13.65 -5.06
CA ASP A 87 -3.95 13.61 -5.91
C ASP A 87 -4.80 12.34 -5.79
N GLN A 88 -4.58 11.54 -4.75
CA GLN A 88 -5.33 10.31 -4.52
C GLN A 88 -6.06 10.32 -3.17
N THR A 89 -6.14 11.45 -2.50
CA THR A 89 -6.79 11.57 -1.19
C THR A 89 -8.26 11.15 -1.22
N ASP A 90 -8.95 11.41 -2.32
CA ASP A 90 -10.35 11.00 -2.50
C ASP A 90 -10.52 9.49 -2.49
N VAL A 91 -9.50 8.75 -2.94
CA VAL A 91 -9.52 7.30 -3.02
C VAL A 91 -9.01 6.66 -1.74
N THR A 92 -7.89 7.15 -1.22
CA THR A 92 -7.24 6.55 -0.04
C THR A 92 -7.87 6.99 1.27
N GLY A 93 -8.51 8.15 1.29
CA GLY A 93 -9.02 8.77 2.52
C GLY A 93 -7.94 9.43 3.37
N ILE A 94 -6.68 9.38 2.92
CA ILE A 94 -5.52 9.92 3.65
C ILE A 94 -4.84 10.97 2.79
N VAL A 95 -4.42 12.06 3.42
CA VAL A 95 -3.65 13.10 2.73
C VAL A 95 -2.31 12.55 2.25
N TYR A 96 -1.74 13.22 1.27
CA TYR A 96 -0.44 12.87 0.71
C TYR A 96 0.62 12.73 1.81
N GLU A 97 1.30 11.56 1.81
CA GLU A 97 2.37 11.27 2.76
C GLU A 97 3.61 10.76 2.01
N PRO A 98 4.54 11.65 1.63
CA PRO A 98 5.70 11.25 0.85
C PRO A 98 6.72 10.38 1.60
N TRP A 99 6.50 10.09 2.85
CA TRP A 99 7.38 9.28 3.69
C TRP A 99 6.84 7.87 3.95
N HIS A 100 5.57 7.59 3.65
CA HIS A 100 4.92 6.33 4.05
C HIS A 100 4.95 5.31 2.92
N TYR A 101 5.72 4.26 3.10
CA TYR A 101 5.85 3.17 2.12
C TYR A 101 5.28 1.89 2.66
N ARG A 102 4.58 1.16 1.80
CA ARG A 102 3.98 -0.13 2.12
C ARG A 102 4.63 -1.24 1.32
N TYR A 103 5.00 -2.33 2.00
CA TYR A 103 5.48 -3.52 1.32
C TYR A 103 4.29 -4.30 0.74
N VAL A 104 4.33 -4.57 -0.54
CA VAL A 104 3.30 -5.35 -1.24
C VAL A 104 3.88 -6.53 -2.00
N GLY A 105 5.19 -6.70 -1.99
CA GLY A 105 5.90 -7.69 -2.78
C GLY A 105 6.34 -7.12 -4.14
N LYS A 106 7.44 -7.66 -4.67
CA LYS A 106 8.08 -7.10 -5.88
C LYS A 106 7.18 -7.12 -7.10
N GLU A 107 6.46 -8.21 -7.31
CA GLU A 107 5.58 -8.38 -8.47
C GLU A 107 4.47 -7.33 -8.46
N TYR A 108 3.78 -7.20 -7.34
CA TYR A 108 2.68 -6.25 -7.23
C TYR A 108 3.16 -4.80 -7.21
N ALA A 109 4.28 -4.52 -6.56
CA ALA A 109 4.85 -3.19 -6.54
C ALA A 109 5.22 -2.72 -7.95
N GLN A 110 5.83 -3.59 -8.74
CA GLN A 110 6.18 -3.29 -10.12
C GLN A 110 4.93 -2.99 -10.96
N ASP A 111 3.90 -3.80 -10.80
CA ASP A 111 2.65 -3.65 -11.55
C ASP A 111 1.93 -2.34 -11.17
N ILE A 112 1.85 -2.05 -9.88
CA ILE A 112 1.27 -0.81 -9.38
C ILE A 112 2.04 0.41 -9.92
N TYR A 113 3.35 0.33 -9.88
CA TYR A 113 4.20 1.42 -10.38
C TYR A 113 3.99 1.67 -11.87
N LYS A 114 3.98 0.60 -12.68
CA LYS A 114 3.79 0.71 -14.13
C LYS A 114 2.42 1.27 -14.49
N LYS A 115 1.38 0.90 -13.74
CA LYS A 115 0.01 1.35 -13.99
C LYS A 115 -0.29 2.73 -13.40
N GLY A 116 0.58 3.23 -12.53
CA GLY A 116 0.38 4.52 -11.89
C GLY A 116 -0.81 4.58 -10.96
N LEU A 117 -1.12 3.48 -10.27
CA LEU A 117 -2.27 3.37 -9.38
C LEU A 117 -1.86 3.52 -7.92
N CYS A 118 -2.82 3.87 -7.06
CA CYS A 118 -2.66 3.68 -5.62
C CYS A 118 -3.14 2.27 -5.25
N LEU A 119 -2.88 1.86 -4.01
CA LEU A 119 -3.22 0.51 -3.56
C LEU A 119 -4.71 0.21 -3.69
N GLU A 120 -5.57 1.14 -3.30
CA GLU A 120 -7.02 0.96 -3.36
C GLU A 120 -7.51 0.70 -4.78
N GLN A 121 -7.01 1.47 -5.74
CA GLN A 121 -7.38 1.29 -7.15
C GLN A 121 -6.91 -0.06 -7.68
N TYR A 122 -5.73 -0.49 -7.27
CA TYR A 122 -5.19 -1.77 -7.69
C TYR A 122 -6.04 -2.93 -7.15
N LEU A 123 -6.44 -2.86 -5.88
CA LEU A 123 -7.26 -3.90 -5.26
C LEU A 123 -8.67 -4.00 -5.87
N GLU A 124 -9.22 -2.92 -6.38
CA GLU A 124 -10.51 -2.95 -7.08
C GLU A 124 -10.49 -3.90 -8.27
N GLN A 125 -9.35 -4.05 -8.95
CA GLN A 125 -9.21 -4.94 -10.09
C GLN A 125 -9.35 -6.42 -9.68
N TRP A 126 -9.07 -6.75 -8.44
CA TRP A 126 -9.20 -8.12 -7.93
C TRP A 126 -10.64 -8.49 -7.59
N GLY A 127 -11.50 -7.52 -7.40
CA GLY A 127 -12.92 -7.74 -7.11
C GLY A 127 -13.77 -8.05 -8.33
N LYS A 128 -13.17 -7.95 -9.51
CA LYS A 128 -13.88 -8.12 -10.78
C LYS A 128 -13.67 -9.48 -11.41
#